data_9577c91d2d99dfa6c78c5a255877f012
#
_entry.id   9577c91d2d99dfa6c78c5a255877f012
#
_cell.length_a   1.000
_cell.length_b   1.000
_cell.length_c   1.000
_cell.angle_alpha   90.00
_cell.angle_beta   90.00
_cell.angle_gamma   90.00
#
_symmetry.space_group_name_H-M   'P 1'
#
loop_
_entity.id
_entity.type
_entity.pdbx_description
1 polymer ?
#
loop_
_entity_poly.entity_id
_entity_poly.type
_entity_poly.pdbx_seq_one_letter_code
_entity_poly.pdbx_strand_id
1 'polypeptide(L)'
;DSSGTGPSDHTSFYRKDIPVLFFFTGLHSDYHKPSDDADKINYVGMLKIIRFIQQMIEADKQDQKLVFTKTREQQTSTSTRFSVSMGIMPDYSYGGTGVRVDGVSDNRTAKKAGILGGDVVKQLGDYKTSSVEAYMQALSKFKKGDKTTAVVVRGDKEINFEIVF
;
A
#
# COMPACT_ATOMS: atom_id res chain seq x y z
N ASP A 1 1.21 -17.05 1.06
CA ASP A 1 1.13 -16.56 -0.32
C ASP A 1 2.44 -16.85 -1.05
N SER A 2 2.34 -17.21 -2.31
CA SER A 2 3.49 -17.49 -3.17
C SER A 2 3.84 -16.32 -4.11
N SER A 3 3.27 -15.14 -3.92
CA SER A 3 3.61 -13.96 -4.72
C SER A 3 4.95 -13.37 -4.28
N GLY A 4 5.87 -13.17 -5.23
CA GLY A 4 7.12 -12.43 -4.98
C GLY A 4 6.93 -10.91 -5.04
N THR A 5 5.73 -10.43 -5.36
CA THR A 5 5.39 -9.00 -5.43
C THR A 5 4.40 -8.60 -4.36
N GLY A 6 4.52 -7.39 -3.86
CA GLY A 6 3.65 -6.82 -2.83
C GLY A 6 4.05 -5.38 -2.51
N PRO A 7 3.34 -4.71 -1.60
CA PRO A 7 3.54 -3.29 -1.32
C PRO A 7 4.71 -3.03 -0.35
N SER A 8 5.87 -3.66 -0.57
CA SER A 8 7.07 -3.48 0.24
C SER A 8 8.34 -3.71 -0.59
N ASP A 9 9.51 -3.47 0.00
CA ASP A 9 10.81 -3.43 -0.66
C ASP A 9 11.23 -4.75 -1.32
N HIS A 10 10.76 -5.90 -0.81
CA HIS A 10 11.02 -7.22 -1.41
C HIS A 10 10.65 -7.27 -2.90
N THR A 11 9.63 -6.52 -3.33
CA THR A 11 9.22 -6.41 -4.74
C THR A 11 10.33 -5.87 -5.64
N SER A 12 11.13 -4.92 -5.13
CA SER A 12 12.24 -4.32 -5.88
C SER A 12 13.34 -5.33 -6.17
N PHE A 13 13.61 -6.23 -5.23
CA PHE A 13 14.56 -7.33 -5.41
C PHE A 13 14.01 -8.43 -6.32
N TYR A 14 12.75 -8.82 -6.10
CA TYR A 14 12.08 -9.82 -6.95
C TYR A 14 12.10 -9.43 -8.43
N ARG A 15 11.84 -8.15 -8.76
CA ARG A 15 11.90 -7.62 -10.14
C ARG A 15 13.30 -7.62 -10.77
N LYS A 16 14.33 -7.93 -10.00
CA LYS A 16 15.72 -8.12 -10.43
C LYS A 16 16.13 -9.59 -10.44
N ASP A 17 15.15 -10.49 -10.44
CA ASP A 17 15.34 -11.93 -10.40
C ASP A 17 16.15 -12.39 -9.17
N ILE A 18 16.02 -11.68 -8.05
CA ILE A 18 16.59 -12.04 -6.77
C ILE A 18 15.53 -12.77 -5.95
N PRO A 19 15.78 -13.99 -5.45
CA PRO A 19 14.88 -14.68 -4.55
C PRO A 19 14.59 -13.84 -3.30
N VAL A 20 13.33 -13.78 -2.91
CA VAL A 20 12.89 -12.98 -1.76
C VAL A 20 11.96 -13.77 -0.85
N LEU A 21 12.00 -13.43 0.43
CA LEU A 21 11.01 -13.84 1.41
C LEU A 21 10.49 -12.59 2.11
N PHE A 22 9.20 -12.54 2.35
CA PHE A 22 8.54 -11.45 3.04
C PHE A 22 7.78 -12.00 4.25
N PHE A 23 8.18 -11.58 5.44
CA PHE A 23 7.56 -11.97 6.69
C PHE A 23 6.63 -10.87 7.15
N PHE A 24 5.35 -11.19 7.27
CA PHE A 24 4.33 -10.24 7.64
C PHE A 24 3.31 -10.88 8.58
N THR A 25 3.04 -10.25 9.71
CA THR A 25 2.14 -10.78 10.75
C THR A 25 0.71 -10.28 10.62
N GLY A 26 0.42 -9.57 9.54
CA GLY A 26 -0.89 -8.96 9.30
C GLY A 26 -0.97 -7.50 9.73
N LEU A 27 -2.09 -6.89 9.39
CA LEU A 27 -2.39 -5.49 9.75
C LEU A 27 -2.98 -5.43 11.17
N HIS A 28 -2.70 -4.35 11.88
CA HIS A 28 -3.25 -4.05 13.20
C HIS A 28 -3.78 -2.61 13.25
N SER A 29 -4.51 -2.29 14.31
CA SER A 29 -5.21 -1.00 14.44
C SER A 29 -4.29 0.22 14.45
N ASP A 30 -3.03 0.05 14.83
CA ASP A 30 -2.03 1.12 14.92
C ASP A 30 -1.11 1.22 13.69
N TYR A 31 -1.27 0.31 12.71
CA TYR A 31 -0.43 0.24 11.52
C TYR A 31 -0.35 1.59 10.79
N HIS A 32 0.87 2.10 10.59
CA HIS A 32 1.19 3.42 10.03
C HIS A 32 0.62 4.62 10.82
N LYS A 33 0.34 4.47 12.11
CA LYS A 33 -0.14 5.56 12.97
C LYS A 33 0.94 6.01 13.96
N PRO A 34 0.86 7.26 14.46
CA PRO A 34 1.74 7.72 15.53
C PRO A 34 1.63 6.91 16.83
N SER A 35 0.56 6.15 16.98
CA SER A 35 0.30 5.27 18.12
C SER A 35 0.94 3.89 18.00
N ASP A 36 1.68 3.59 16.92
CA ASP A 36 2.40 2.33 16.74
C ASP A 36 3.76 2.40 17.45
N ASP A 37 3.71 2.31 18.77
CA ASP A 37 4.84 2.46 19.66
C ASP A 37 5.44 1.12 20.08
N ALA A 38 6.67 1.15 20.57
CA ALA A 38 7.46 -0.03 20.95
C ALA A 38 6.82 -0.87 22.08
N ASP A 39 6.02 -0.28 22.95
CA ASP A 39 5.32 -0.96 24.04
C ASP A 39 4.23 -1.94 23.55
N LYS A 40 3.76 -1.77 22.32
CA LYS A 40 2.77 -2.64 21.67
C LYS A 40 3.36 -3.82 20.92
N ILE A 41 4.67 -3.90 20.81
CA ILE A 41 5.35 -4.98 20.09
C ILE A 41 5.24 -6.29 20.86
N ASN A 42 4.78 -7.34 20.20
CA ASN A 42 4.84 -8.70 20.72
C ASN A 42 6.27 -9.24 20.61
N TYR A 43 7.15 -8.88 21.56
CA TYR A 43 8.56 -9.29 21.57
C TYR A 43 8.75 -10.80 21.59
N VAL A 44 7.86 -11.53 22.28
CA VAL A 44 7.93 -13.01 22.34
C VAL A 44 7.63 -13.61 20.96
N GLY A 45 6.63 -13.09 20.26
CA GLY A 45 6.30 -13.49 18.88
C GLY A 45 7.42 -13.13 17.92
N MET A 46 7.93 -11.91 18.02
CA MET A 46 9.06 -11.43 17.21
C MET A 46 10.30 -12.31 17.36
N LEU A 47 10.65 -12.70 18.59
CA LEU A 47 11.80 -13.60 18.85
C LEU A 47 11.62 -14.96 18.18
N LYS A 48 10.40 -15.51 18.15
CA LYS A 48 10.11 -16.79 17.45
C LYS A 48 10.36 -16.66 15.95
N ILE A 49 9.93 -15.56 15.35
CA ILE A 49 10.13 -15.28 13.92
C ILE A 49 11.62 -15.12 13.61
N ILE A 50 12.35 -14.35 14.42
CA ILE A 50 13.80 -14.15 14.26
C ILE A 50 14.54 -15.50 14.33
N ARG A 51 14.22 -16.36 15.29
CA ARG A 51 14.83 -17.69 15.41
C ARG A 51 14.51 -18.57 14.19
N PHE A 52 13.29 -18.51 13.69
CA PHE A 52 12.90 -19.22 12.47
C PHE A 52 13.71 -18.76 11.26
N ILE A 53 13.85 -17.43 11.07
CA ILE A 53 14.67 -16.85 10.00
C ILE A 53 16.12 -17.28 10.14
N GLN A 54 16.69 -17.22 11.35
CA GLN A 54 18.06 -17.67 11.63
C GLN A 54 18.27 -19.14 11.25
N GLN A 55 17.38 -20.02 11.70
CA GLN A 55 17.46 -21.45 11.35
C GLN A 55 17.38 -21.69 9.86
N MET A 56 16.55 -20.92 9.15
CA MET A 56 16.43 -21.03 7.70
C MET A 56 17.72 -20.58 6.98
N ILE A 57 18.34 -19.48 7.42
CA ILE A 57 19.66 -19.03 6.90
C ILE A 57 20.75 -20.05 7.21
N GLU A 58 20.76 -20.61 8.43
CA GLU A 58 21.74 -21.63 8.83
C GLU A 58 21.57 -22.95 8.08
N ALA A 59 20.33 -23.31 7.71
CA ALA A 59 20.05 -24.50 6.91
C ALA A 59 20.49 -24.35 5.45
N ASP A 60 20.50 -23.12 4.92
CA ASP A 60 20.96 -22.80 3.57
C ASP A 60 22.50 -22.61 3.53
N LYS A 61 23.23 -23.59 4.06
CA LYS A 61 24.72 -23.61 4.09
C LYS A 61 25.36 -23.92 2.74
N GLN A 62 24.63 -23.84 1.65
CA GLN A 62 25.16 -24.14 0.34
C GLN A 62 25.82 -22.88 -0.22
N ASP A 63 27.10 -22.95 -0.52
CA ASP A 63 27.84 -21.95 -1.33
C ASP A 63 27.29 -21.80 -2.76
N GLN A 64 26.08 -22.26 -2.98
CA GLN A 64 25.41 -22.21 -4.27
C GLN A 64 24.43 -21.04 -4.30
N LYS A 65 24.48 -20.28 -5.38
CA LYS A 65 23.53 -19.21 -5.67
C LYS A 65 22.10 -19.76 -5.66
N LEU A 66 21.23 -19.18 -4.85
CA LEU A 66 19.81 -19.52 -4.82
C LEU A 66 19.17 -19.36 -6.20
N VAL A 67 18.39 -20.35 -6.59
CA VAL A 67 17.70 -20.34 -7.88
C VAL A 67 16.47 -19.47 -7.77
N PHE A 68 16.38 -18.43 -8.60
CA PHE A 68 15.18 -17.61 -8.69
C PHE A 68 14.05 -18.42 -9.35
N THR A 69 12.89 -18.42 -8.70
CA THR A 69 11.66 -18.99 -9.26
C THR A 69 10.63 -17.89 -9.45
N LYS A 70 10.20 -17.72 -10.69
CA LYS A 70 9.14 -16.76 -10.99
C LYS A 70 7.81 -17.28 -10.41
N THR A 71 7.25 -16.51 -9.51
CA THR A 71 5.97 -16.83 -8.86
C THR A 71 4.81 -16.16 -9.60
N ARG A 72 3.58 -16.48 -9.21
CA ARG A 72 2.40 -15.76 -9.71
C ARG A 72 2.50 -14.32 -9.24
N GLU A 73 2.73 -13.40 -10.15
CA GLU A 73 2.56 -11.99 -9.86
C GLU A 73 1.07 -11.75 -9.61
N GLN A 74 0.71 -11.32 -8.39
CA GLN A 74 -0.52 -10.55 -8.29
C GLN A 74 -0.30 -9.39 -9.28
N GLN A 75 -1.23 -9.20 -10.19
CA GLN A 75 -1.16 -8.12 -11.17
C GLN A 75 -1.25 -6.76 -10.43
N THR A 76 -0.19 -6.41 -9.74
CA THR A 76 0.14 -5.02 -9.49
C THR A 76 0.69 -4.53 -10.83
N SER A 77 -0.24 -4.09 -11.67
CA SER A 77 0.08 -3.43 -12.93
C SER A 77 1.34 -2.60 -12.75
N THR A 78 2.34 -2.91 -13.62
CA THR A 78 3.44 -2.04 -14.03
C THR A 78 3.73 -0.86 -13.09
N SER A 79 4.97 -0.73 -12.68
CA SER A 79 5.49 0.48 -12.03
C SER A 79 5.23 1.71 -12.89
N THR A 80 4.01 2.16 -12.92
CA THR A 80 3.65 3.48 -13.41
C THR A 80 4.31 4.44 -12.44
N ARG A 81 5.36 5.12 -12.86
CA ARG A 81 5.85 6.30 -12.16
C ARG A 81 4.68 7.26 -12.11
N PHE A 82 4.03 7.33 -10.94
CA PHE A 82 2.96 8.30 -10.74
C PHE A 82 3.54 9.70 -10.91
N SER A 83 3.07 10.41 -11.91
CA SER A 83 3.43 11.81 -12.10
C SER A 83 2.74 12.72 -11.08
N VAL A 84 1.67 12.20 -10.46
CA VAL A 84 0.81 12.93 -9.51
C VAL A 84 0.48 12.09 -8.28
N SER A 85 0.13 12.77 -7.19
CA SER A 85 -0.35 12.15 -5.95
C SER A 85 -1.38 13.06 -5.30
N MET A 86 -2.48 12.50 -4.83
CA MET A 86 -3.43 13.25 -3.99
C MET A 86 -2.86 13.56 -2.61
N GLY A 87 -1.89 12.78 -2.13
CA GLY A 87 -1.32 12.92 -0.78
C GLY A 87 -2.23 12.36 0.30
N ILE A 88 -3.00 11.32 -0.01
CA ILE A 88 -3.71 10.51 0.99
C ILE A 88 -2.83 9.34 1.44
N MET A 89 -2.98 8.95 2.69
CA MET A 89 -2.49 7.68 3.22
C MET A 89 -3.67 6.71 3.26
N PRO A 90 -3.64 5.63 2.45
CA PRO A 90 -4.69 4.62 2.48
C PRO A 90 -4.68 3.83 3.78
N ASP A 91 -5.87 3.55 4.31
CA ASP A 91 -6.06 2.56 5.37
C ASP A 91 -6.06 1.15 4.75
N TYR A 92 -4.95 0.46 4.86
CA TYR A 92 -4.79 -0.91 4.34
C TYR A 92 -5.57 -1.96 5.13
N SER A 93 -6.08 -1.63 6.33
CA SER A 93 -6.92 -2.51 7.14
C SER A 93 -8.41 -2.44 6.77
N TYR A 94 -8.78 -1.50 5.89
CA TYR A 94 -10.17 -1.29 5.50
C TYR A 94 -10.68 -2.41 4.60
N GLY A 95 -11.59 -3.23 5.10
CA GLY A 95 -12.20 -4.36 4.36
C GLY A 95 -13.38 -3.99 3.47
N GLY A 96 -13.78 -2.72 3.42
CA GLY A 96 -14.88 -2.25 2.57
C GLY A 96 -14.44 -1.93 1.14
N THR A 97 -15.40 -1.64 0.27
CA THR A 97 -15.13 -1.19 -1.10
C THR A 97 -14.70 0.28 -1.08
N GLY A 98 -13.67 0.63 -1.84
CA GLY A 98 -13.12 1.98 -1.91
C GLY A 98 -11.78 2.10 -1.20
N VAL A 99 -11.23 3.30 -1.17
CA VAL A 99 -9.98 3.59 -0.48
C VAL A 99 -10.28 4.48 0.72
N ARG A 100 -10.30 3.89 1.91
CA ARG A 100 -10.42 4.66 3.14
C ARG A 100 -9.14 5.45 3.36
N VAL A 101 -9.31 6.72 3.71
CA VAL A 101 -8.21 7.64 4.01
C VAL A 101 -7.89 7.53 5.49
N ASP A 102 -6.69 7.07 5.83
CA ASP A 102 -6.20 7.11 7.21
C ASP A 102 -5.70 8.51 7.57
N GLY A 103 -5.04 9.19 6.64
CA GLY A 103 -4.55 10.54 6.81
C GLY A 103 -4.34 11.27 5.49
N VAL A 104 -4.13 12.57 5.58
CA VAL A 104 -3.85 13.46 4.44
C VAL A 104 -2.59 14.26 4.71
N SER A 105 -1.66 14.24 3.77
CA SER A 105 -0.42 15.02 3.87
C SER A 105 -0.70 16.51 3.66
N ASP A 106 -0.05 17.34 4.48
CA ASP A 106 -0.16 18.79 4.37
C ASP A 106 0.34 19.30 3.02
N ASN A 107 -0.26 20.38 2.56
CA ASN A 107 0.03 21.04 1.28
C ASN A 107 -0.17 20.17 0.02
N ARG A 108 -0.76 18.97 0.15
CA ARG A 108 -1.09 18.10 -0.97
C ARG A 108 -2.53 18.32 -1.45
N THR A 109 -2.82 17.79 -2.63
CA THR A 109 -4.07 17.96 -3.37
C THR A 109 -5.31 17.59 -2.55
N ALA A 110 -5.30 16.44 -1.87
CA ALA A 110 -6.44 16.00 -1.05
C ALA A 110 -6.74 16.97 0.11
N LYS A 111 -5.70 17.46 0.79
CA LYS A 111 -5.84 18.43 1.89
C LYS A 111 -6.44 19.75 1.40
N LYS A 112 -5.97 20.24 0.24
CA LYS A 112 -6.47 21.47 -0.37
C LYS A 112 -7.92 21.34 -0.84
N ALA A 113 -8.31 20.16 -1.31
CA ALA A 113 -9.67 19.86 -1.71
C ALA A 113 -10.64 19.70 -0.51
N GLY A 114 -10.14 19.47 0.70
CA GLY A 114 -10.95 19.28 1.89
C GLY A 114 -11.27 17.81 2.22
N ILE A 115 -10.51 16.86 1.65
CA ILE A 115 -10.56 15.45 2.01
C ILE A 115 -9.91 15.27 3.38
N LEU A 116 -10.50 14.43 4.22
CA LEU A 116 -10.12 14.21 5.62
C LEU A 116 -9.82 12.72 5.90
N GLY A 117 -9.15 12.45 7.01
CA GLY A 117 -9.07 11.10 7.56
C GLY A 117 -10.46 10.54 7.87
N GLY A 118 -10.67 9.27 7.58
CA GLY A 118 -11.96 8.60 7.68
C GLY A 118 -12.83 8.62 6.42
N ASP A 119 -12.52 9.48 5.45
CA ASP A 119 -13.19 9.50 4.16
C ASP A 119 -12.92 8.22 3.36
N VAL A 120 -13.86 7.82 2.50
CA VAL A 120 -13.66 6.68 1.59
C VAL A 120 -13.75 7.18 0.14
N VAL A 121 -12.62 7.18 -0.58
CA VAL A 121 -12.57 7.54 -1.98
C VAL A 121 -13.18 6.40 -2.81
N LYS A 122 -14.24 6.68 -3.54
CA LYS A 122 -14.99 5.73 -4.36
C LYS A 122 -14.67 5.83 -5.84
N GLN A 123 -14.30 7.04 -6.30
CA GLN A 123 -14.04 7.30 -7.70
C GLN A 123 -13.07 8.49 -7.84
N LEU A 124 -12.25 8.46 -8.87
CA LEU A 124 -11.36 9.55 -9.27
C LEU A 124 -11.51 9.78 -10.79
N GLY A 125 -12.13 10.89 -11.18
CA GLY A 125 -12.57 11.12 -12.55
C GLY A 125 -13.54 10.02 -12.98
N ASP A 126 -13.28 9.39 -14.13
CA ASP A 126 -14.10 8.30 -14.67
C ASP A 126 -13.73 6.91 -14.07
N TYR A 127 -12.75 6.86 -13.17
CA TYR A 127 -12.19 5.61 -12.68
C TYR A 127 -12.72 5.28 -11.27
N LYS A 128 -13.37 4.11 -11.14
CA LYS A 128 -13.76 3.57 -9.82
C LYS A 128 -12.53 3.14 -9.04
N THR A 129 -12.47 3.52 -7.78
CA THR A 129 -11.37 3.20 -6.86
C THR A 129 -11.82 2.15 -5.86
N SER A 130 -12.17 0.95 -6.36
CA SER A 130 -12.70 -0.15 -5.53
C SER A 130 -11.69 -0.74 -4.54
N SER A 131 -10.39 -0.54 -4.79
CA SER A 131 -9.27 -0.95 -3.95
C SER A 131 -8.12 0.06 -4.04
N VAL A 132 -7.09 -0.11 -3.23
CA VAL A 132 -5.87 0.72 -3.28
C VAL A 132 -5.18 0.56 -4.64
N GLU A 133 -5.16 -0.66 -5.21
CA GLU A 133 -4.58 -0.92 -6.53
C GLU A 133 -5.36 -0.19 -7.63
N ALA A 134 -6.70 -0.25 -7.59
CA ALA A 134 -7.55 0.48 -8.53
C ALA A 134 -7.36 2.00 -8.45
N TYR A 135 -7.19 2.53 -7.22
CA TYR A 135 -6.86 3.93 -6.99
C TYR A 135 -5.49 4.30 -7.58
N MET A 136 -4.48 3.46 -7.38
CA MET A 136 -3.16 3.66 -7.97
C MET A 136 -3.23 3.65 -9.50
N GLN A 137 -4.00 2.73 -10.09
CA GLN A 137 -4.24 2.70 -11.54
C GLN A 137 -4.94 3.97 -12.02
N ALA A 138 -5.94 4.47 -11.29
CA ALA A 138 -6.61 5.74 -11.61
C ALA A 138 -5.63 6.91 -11.59
N LEU A 139 -4.77 7.03 -10.55
CA LEU A 139 -3.74 8.07 -10.46
C LEU A 139 -2.79 8.07 -11.65
N SER A 140 -2.47 6.91 -12.21
CA SER A 140 -1.57 6.80 -13.36
C SER A 140 -2.12 7.44 -14.64
N LYS A 141 -3.40 7.73 -14.69
CA LYS A 141 -4.06 8.37 -15.83
C LYS A 141 -3.96 9.89 -15.84
N PHE A 142 -3.49 10.47 -14.72
CA PHE A 142 -3.43 11.92 -14.55
C PHE A 142 -2.00 12.44 -14.57
N LYS A 143 -1.84 13.69 -14.94
CA LYS A 143 -0.59 14.44 -14.99
C LYS A 143 -0.70 15.72 -14.15
N LYS A 144 0.43 16.30 -13.83
CA LYS A 144 0.48 17.60 -13.13
C LYS A 144 -0.26 18.68 -13.93
N GLY A 145 -1.19 19.33 -13.28
CA GLY A 145 -2.06 20.37 -13.86
C GLY A 145 -3.43 19.86 -14.30
N ASP A 146 -3.66 18.55 -14.34
CA ASP A 146 -4.97 17.99 -14.68
C ASP A 146 -6.00 18.33 -13.58
N LYS A 147 -7.22 18.60 -14.03
CA LYS A 147 -8.39 18.83 -13.18
C LYS A 147 -9.36 17.67 -13.31
N THR A 148 -9.87 17.19 -12.20
CA THR A 148 -10.84 16.09 -12.15
C THR A 148 -11.69 16.18 -10.88
N THR A 149 -12.58 15.24 -10.67
CA THR A 149 -13.43 15.14 -9.47
C THR A 149 -13.13 13.85 -8.73
N ALA A 150 -13.05 13.90 -7.40
CA ALA A 150 -13.05 12.72 -6.55
C ALA A 150 -14.43 12.58 -5.90
N VAL A 151 -15.02 11.40 -6.04
CA VAL A 151 -16.24 11.01 -5.31
C VAL A 151 -15.81 10.33 -4.01
N VAL A 152 -16.23 10.90 -2.90
CA VAL A 152 -15.82 10.50 -1.55
C VAL A 152 -17.05 10.29 -0.69
N VAL A 153 -17.04 9.23 0.12
CA VAL A 153 -18.06 8.98 1.14
C VAL A 153 -17.50 9.39 2.50
N ARG A 154 -18.19 10.31 3.16
CA ARG A 154 -17.92 10.79 4.53
C ARG A 154 -19.10 10.46 5.43
N GLY A 155 -18.94 9.49 6.32
CA GLY A 155 -20.09 8.89 7.02
C GLY A 155 -21.05 8.28 6.00
N ASP A 156 -22.31 8.75 5.98
CA ASP A 156 -23.33 8.26 5.06
C ASP A 156 -23.57 9.20 3.85
N LYS A 157 -22.70 10.21 3.67
CA LYS A 157 -22.87 11.21 2.60
C LYS A 157 -21.82 11.07 1.53
N GLU A 158 -22.27 11.09 0.28
CA GLU A 158 -21.40 11.20 -0.88
C GLU A 158 -21.11 12.68 -1.17
N ILE A 159 -19.85 13.02 -1.32
CA ILE A 159 -19.35 14.38 -1.56
C ILE A 159 -18.41 14.34 -2.76
N ASN A 160 -18.58 15.31 -3.64
CA ASN A 160 -17.71 15.52 -4.78
C ASN A 160 -16.69 16.62 -4.49
N PHE A 161 -15.40 16.29 -4.62
CA PHE A 161 -14.31 17.23 -4.45
C PHE A 161 -13.62 17.52 -5.79
N GLU A 162 -13.42 18.78 -6.09
CA GLU A 162 -12.57 19.17 -7.22
C GLU A 162 -11.11 18.89 -6.88
N ILE A 163 -10.43 18.18 -7.77
CA ILE A 163 -9.03 17.76 -7.65
C ILE A 163 -8.21 18.46 -8.74
N VAL A 164 -7.17 19.15 -8.32
CA VAL A 164 -6.18 19.77 -9.21
C VAL A 164 -4.81 19.19 -8.87
N PHE A 165 -4.24 18.43 -9.77
CA PHE A 165 -2.95 17.78 -9.57
C PHE A 165 -1.74 18.69 -9.79
#